data_e486f5e43936ce0d45c7fe33fe1ba020
#
_entry.id   e486f5e43936ce0d45c7fe33fe1ba020
#
_cell.length_a   1.000
_cell.length_b   1.000
_cell.length_c   1.000
_cell.angle_alpha   90.00
_cell.angle_beta   90.00
_cell.angle_gamma   90.00
#
_symmetry.space_group_name_H-M   'P 1'
#
loop_
_entity.id
_entity.type
_entity.pdbx_description
1 polymer ?
#
loop_
_entity_poly.entity_id
_entity_poly.type
_entity_poly.pdbx_seq_one_letter_code
_entity_poly.pdbx_strand_id
1 'polypeptide(L)'
;MSKTMGAAQQGMSRRSFMQGAVCAGVGAAAMGALSATQAFADESAEEEAEAEEEEAAEEEAEGEAETESEELTWDLETDVVVCGCGCGGVAAAVAAADGGAEVIVIEKKSWLGGQMRRSGGGVAAAGSQVQEALGVEDTADAYYEYWMASQNDMCDADLVRAICDGSAGIIDWLIDDLGGQPVDEWDFDADSGDGLTYSAGPGLNIGTDPSAFEELGMDPVARCHWFTPNYDDPILDDEDIVTWTSPGGTALWAIFENAFEERGIEPLTETSLVSLVTEPGSDEVLGIVASQGEEEIRIKARKGVVVATGNFTSNHEMFQNYTMYDYVASDDLAGNGILDQYDDNDGAGITAVLALGGELVYPMAAVTVNEDGTATGNSIMAGGMRVSPNAEALNVFGEAIPRLYLAGITTGGRYMVTYPNCGSSLLSGFYLGKTAGEQIAALDSWEE
;
A
#
# COMPACT_ATOMS: atom_id res chain seq x y z
N MET A 1 -5.60 38.80 42.79
CA MET A 1 -6.99 38.24 42.62
C MET A 1 -7.18 37.97 41.15
N SER A 2 -7.06 36.76 40.73
CA SER A 2 -7.85 36.05 39.71
C SER A 2 -7.30 34.63 39.63
N LYS A 3 -8.11 33.66 39.89
CA LYS A 3 -7.84 32.24 39.84
C LYS A 3 -7.98 31.78 38.37
N THR A 4 -6.95 31.17 37.81
CA THR A 4 -7.05 30.34 36.62
C THR A 4 -7.15 28.89 37.12
N MET A 5 -8.26 28.23 36.79
CA MET A 5 -8.50 26.82 37.00
C MET A 5 -7.82 26.04 35.85
N GLY A 6 -6.87 25.19 36.18
CA GLY A 6 -6.37 24.17 35.27
C GLY A 6 -7.36 23.01 35.24
N ALA A 7 -7.77 22.63 34.05
CA ALA A 7 -8.52 21.39 33.81
C ALA A 7 -7.50 20.27 33.64
N ALA A 8 -7.47 19.32 34.57
CA ALA A 8 -6.70 18.10 34.42
C ALA A 8 -7.43 17.18 33.42
N GLN A 9 -6.79 16.83 32.32
CA GLN A 9 -7.17 15.70 31.49
C GLN A 9 -6.91 14.40 32.26
N GLN A 10 -7.97 13.73 32.67
CA GLN A 10 -7.87 12.37 33.20
C GLN A 10 -7.94 11.41 31.99
N GLY A 11 -6.84 10.80 31.68
CA GLY A 11 -6.77 9.68 30.74
C GLY A 11 -7.60 8.51 31.26
N MET A 12 -8.41 7.92 30.39
CA MET A 12 -9.19 6.71 30.71
C MET A 12 -8.24 5.52 30.84
N SER A 13 -8.31 4.81 31.97
CA SER A 13 -7.51 3.61 32.18
C SER A 13 -8.05 2.44 31.34
N ARG A 14 -7.16 1.51 30.94
CA ARG A 14 -7.50 0.27 30.20
C ARG A 14 -8.67 -0.52 30.77
N ARG A 15 -8.94 -0.37 32.07
CA ARG A 15 -10.05 -1.04 32.77
C ARG A 15 -11.42 -0.40 32.51
N SER A 16 -11.48 0.87 32.14
CA SER A 16 -12.71 1.58 31.79
C SER A 16 -13.14 1.33 30.35
N PHE A 17 -12.19 1.06 29.45
CA PHE A 17 -12.46 0.70 28.06
C PHE A 17 -13.08 -0.71 27.95
N MET A 18 -12.61 -1.67 28.75
CA MET A 18 -13.12 -3.05 28.75
C MET A 18 -14.51 -3.20 29.39
N GLN A 19 -14.93 -2.26 30.20
CA GLN A 19 -16.27 -2.29 30.82
C GLN A 19 -17.37 -1.67 29.95
N GLY A 20 -17.03 -0.88 28.94
CA GLY A 20 -17.97 -0.31 27.95
C GLY A 20 -18.41 -1.27 26.85
N ALA A 21 -17.59 -2.29 26.55
CA ALA A 21 -17.83 -3.21 25.43
C ALA A 21 -18.76 -4.40 25.75
N VAL A 22 -19.17 -4.59 26.99
CA VAL A 22 -19.97 -5.77 27.42
C VAL A 22 -21.48 -5.50 27.47
N CYS A 23 -21.96 -4.27 27.30
CA CYS A 23 -23.38 -3.93 27.40
C CYS A 23 -24.16 -3.73 26.09
N ALA A 24 -23.59 -4.02 24.94
CA ALA A 24 -24.27 -3.85 23.62
C ALA A 24 -24.62 -5.15 22.90
N GLY A 25 -24.57 -6.30 23.54
CA GLY A 25 -24.70 -7.62 22.91
C GLY A 25 -25.82 -8.52 23.42
N VAL A 26 -26.98 -8.00 23.88
CA VAL A 26 -28.17 -8.83 24.14
C VAL A 26 -29.42 -8.02 23.84
N GLY A 27 -30.04 -8.21 22.68
CA GLY A 27 -31.33 -7.60 22.40
C GLY A 27 -31.78 -7.64 20.94
N ALA A 28 -31.79 -8.81 20.28
CA ALA A 28 -32.62 -9.00 19.08
C ALA A 28 -32.78 -10.49 18.74
N ALA A 29 -33.46 -11.23 19.60
CA ALA A 29 -33.98 -12.57 19.28
C ALA A 29 -35.27 -12.80 20.02
N ALA A 30 -36.34 -12.16 19.61
CA ALA A 30 -37.73 -12.57 19.88
C ALA A 30 -38.70 -11.63 19.15
N MET A 31 -39.03 -11.90 17.90
CA MET A 31 -40.32 -11.67 17.26
C MET A 31 -40.29 -12.21 15.84
N GLY A 32 -40.76 -13.45 15.68
CA GLY A 32 -40.84 -14.09 14.37
C GLY A 32 -41.49 -15.48 14.43
N ALA A 33 -42.57 -15.64 15.22
CA ALA A 33 -43.36 -16.82 15.20
C ALA A 33 -44.82 -16.43 15.41
N LEU A 34 -45.53 -16.11 14.33
CA LEU A 34 -47.00 -16.14 14.23
C LEU A 34 -47.40 -15.66 12.81
N SER A 35 -47.43 -16.58 11.86
CA SER A 35 -48.42 -16.64 10.77
C SER A 35 -48.03 -17.71 9.76
N ALA A 36 -48.24 -18.95 10.17
CA ALA A 36 -48.30 -20.07 9.25
C ALA A 36 -49.63 -20.81 9.49
N THR A 37 -50.72 -20.30 8.93
CA THR A 37 -51.97 -21.01 8.71
C THR A 37 -52.84 -20.12 7.83
N GLN A 38 -52.71 -20.30 6.49
CA GLN A 38 -53.77 -20.18 5.48
C GLN A 38 -53.16 -20.10 4.09
N ALA A 39 -52.96 -21.24 3.49
CA ALA A 39 -52.91 -21.43 2.04
C ALA A 39 -52.76 -22.93 1.74
N PHE A 40 -53.83 -23.68 1.91
CA PHE A 40 -54.01 -24.93 1.23
C PHE A 40 -55.38 -24.81 0.51
N ALA A 41 -55.36 -24.29 -0.67
CA ALA A 41 -56.38 -24.47 -1.73
C ALA A 41 -56.00 -23.58 -2.92
N ASP A 42 -55.12 -24.07 -3.78
CA ASP A 42 -55.15 -23.89 -5.25
C ASP A 42 -53.87 -24.58 -5.86
N GLU A 43 -53.92 -25.90 -5.83
CA GLU A 43 -52.75 -26.70 -6.23
C GLU A 43 -53.00 -27.45 -7.55
N SER A 44 -53.80 -26.88 -8.48
CA SER A 44 -54.09 -27.55 -9.77
C SER A 44 -54.05 -26.65 -11.01
N ALA A 45 -53.61 -25.39 -10.89
CA ALA A 45 -53.51 -24.51 -12.04
C ALA A 45 -52.07 -23.98 -12.27
N GLU A 46 -51.13 -24.24 -11.33
CA GLU A 46 -49.74 -23.81 -11.44
C GLU A 46 -48.82 -24.90 -12.04
N GLU A 47 -49.20 -26.20 -11.96
CA GLU A 47 -48.38 -27.28 -12.52
C GLU A 47 -48.38 -27.33 -14.06
N GLU A 48 -49.42 -26.82 -14.77
CA GLU A 48 -49.42 -26.77 -16.25
C GLU A 48 -48.70 -25.54 -16.82
N ALA A 49 -48.49 -24.47 -16.02
CA ALA A 49 -47.73 -23.29 -16.44
C ALA A 49 -46.22 -23.42 -16.22
N GLU A 50 -45.79 -24.16 -15.19
CA GLU A 50 -44.34 -24.40 -14.92
C GLU A 50 -43.75 -25.42 -15.92
N ALA A 51 -44.57 -26.34 -16.46
CA ALA A 51 -44.09 -27.31 -17.46
C ALA A 51 -43.88 -26.69 -18.86
N GLU A 52 -44.64 -25.66 -19.24
CA GLU A 52 -44.42 -24.94 -20.49
C GLU A 52 -43.27 -23.92 -20.42
N GLU A 53 -42.92 -23.39 -19.23
CA GLU A 53 -41.73 -22.55 -19.03
C GLU A 53 -40.42 -23.36 -18.93
N GLU A 54 -40.44 -24.60 -18.42
CA GLU A 54 -39.26 -25.48 -18.40
C GLU A 54 -38.91 -26.00 -19.81
N GLU A 55 -39.89 -26.31 -20.66
CA GLU A 55 -39.66 -26.77 -22.04
C GLU A 55 -39.19 -25.63 -22.96
N ALA A 56 -39.56 -24.37 -22.68
CA ALA A 56 -39.04 -23.19 -23.38
C ALA A 56 -37.63 -22.77 -22.93
N ALA A 57 -37.25 -23.06 -21.66
CA ALA A 57 -35.92 -22.80 -21.14
C ALA A 57 -34.88 -23.84 -21.57
N GLU A 58 -35.30 -25.10 -21.86
CA GLU A 58 -34.41 -26.13 -22.40
C GLU A 58 -34.15 -25.96 -23.91
N GLU A 59 -35.05 -25.38 -24.69
CA GLU A 59 -34.82 -25.09 -26.12
C GLU A 59 -33.92 -23.84 -26.34
N GLU A 60 -33.81 -22.91 -25.36
CA GLU A 60 -32.86 -21.80 -25.44
C GLU A 60 -31.45 -22.14 -24.89
N ALA A 61 -31.30 -23.27 -24.18
CA ALA A 61 -30.00 -23.70 -23.63
C ALA A 61 -29.15 -24.56 -24.60
N GLU A 62 -29.73 -25.03 -25.74
CA GLU A 62 -28.98 -25.72 -26.79
C GLU A 62 -28.49 -24.79 -27.94
N GLY A 63 -28.60 -23.48 -27.79
CA GLY A 63 -27.77 -22.56 -28.55
C GLY A 63 -26.34 -22.65 -28.03
N GLU A 64 -25.55 -23.58 -28.55
CA GLU A 64 -24.11 -23.57 -28.43
C GLU A 64 -23.62 -22.18 -28.82
N ALA A 65 -23.40 -21.32 -27.82
CA ALA A 65 -22.48 -20.24 -27.97
C ALA A 65 -21.12 -20.91 -28.15
N GLU A 66 -20.72 -21.18 -29.39
CA GLU A 66 -19.35 -21.19 -29.78
C GLU A 66 -18.82 -19.79 -29.39
N THR A 67 -18.40 -19.62 -28.12
CA THR A 67 -17.45 -18.58 -27.78
C THR A 67 -16.20 -18.94 -28.57
N GLU A 68 -16.09 -18.41 -29.79
CA GLU A 68 -14.79 -18.21 -30.40
C GLU A 68 -13.97 -17.59 -29.26
N SER A 69 -12.98 -18.32 -28.73
CA SER A 69 -11.98 -17.75 -27.86
C SER A 69 -11.30 -16.68 -28.70
N GLU A 70 -11.70 -15.42 -28.52
CA GLU A 70 -10.98 -14.31 -29.13
C GLU A 70 -9.54 -14.49 -28.68
N GLU A 71 -8.67 -14.78 -29.62
CA GLU A 71 -7.24 -14.92 -29.40
C GLU A 71 -6.79 -13.61 -28.74
N LEU A 72 -6.31 -13.68 -27.49
CA LEU A 72 -5.84 -12.51 -26.73
C LEU A 72 -4.77 -11.80 -27.59
N THR A 73 -5.11 -10.65 -28.12
CA THR A 73 -4.16 -9.81 -28.85
C THR A 73 -3.48 -8.84 -27.89
N TRP A 74 -2.18 -8.68 -28.04
CA TRP A 74 -1.34 -7.84 -27.22
C TRP A 74 -0.75 -6.70 -28.04
N ASP A 75 -0.75 -5.48 -27.51
CA ASP A 75 -0.17 -4.30 -28.13
C ASP A 75 1.31 -4.16 -27.79
N LEU A 76 1.68 -4.53 -26.56
CA LEU A 76 3.05 -4.55 -26.07
C LEU A 76 3.33 -5.87 -25.36
N GLU A 77 4.61 -6.22 -25.26
CA GLU A 77 5.07 -7.45 -24.63
C GLU A 77 6.38 -7.22 -23.87
N THR A 78 6.48 -7.83 -22.69
CA THR A 78 7.67 -7.76 -21.83
C THR A 78 7.73 -8.99 -20.91
N ASP A 79 8.80 -9.15 -20.12
CA ASP A 79 8.86 -10.17 -19.09
C ASP A 79 8.02 -9.77 -17.86
N VAL A 80 8.19 -8.54 -17.39
CA VAL A 80 7.55 -8.03 -16.17
C VAL A 80 6.88 -6.71 -16.44
N VAL A 81 5.60 -6.61 -16.06
CA VAL A 81 4.88 -5.34 -16.03
C VAL A 81 4.80 -4.83 -14.58
N VAL A 82 5.23 -3.59 -14.36
CA VAL A 82 5.13 -2.91 -13.07
C VAL A 82 4.11 -1.78 -13.18
N CYS A 83 3.04 -1.85 -12.40
CA CYS A 83 1.98 -0.85 -12.37
C CYS A 83 2.20 0.14 -11.22
N GLY A 84 2.56 1.38 -11.56
CA GLY A 84 2.88 2.47 -10.62
C GLY A 84 4.37 2.66 -10.42
N CYS A 85 4.81 3.92 -10.41
CA CYS A 85 6.21 4.34 -10.28
C CYS A 85 6.50 5.01 -8.92
N GLY A 86 5.79 4.59 -7.83
CA GLY A 86 6.09 4.94 -6.45
C GLY A 86 7.17 4.04 -5.83
N CYS A 87 7.45 4.16 -4.53
CA CYS A 87 8.54 3.44 -3.85
C CYS A 87 8.56 1.92 -4.13
N GLY A 88 7.40 1.25 -4.09
CA GLY A 88 7.33 -0.18 -4.38
C GLY A 88 7.60 -0.52 -5.84
N GLY A 89 7.05 0.30 -6.76
CA GLY A 89 7.21 0.08 -8.20
C GLY A 89 8.62 0.31 -8.70
N VAL A 90 9.28 1.40 -8.27
CA VAL A 90 10.67 1.66 -8.67
C VAL A 90 11.62 0.58 -8.17
N ALA A 91 11.42 0.10 -6.94
CA ALA A 91 12.23 -0.98 -6.39
C ALA A 91 12.00 -2.30 -7.13
N ALA A 92 10.75 -2.61 -7.48
CA ALA A 92 10.42 -3.82 -8.24
C ALA A 92 11.02 -3.78 -9.66
N ALA A 93 10.91 -2.64 -10.34
CA ALA A 93 11.43 -2.48 -11.69
C ALA A 93 12.95 -2.64 -11.74
N VAL A 94 13.67 -1.97 -10.81
CA VAL A 94 15.14 -2.08 -10.71
C VAL A 94 15.56 -3.52 -10.40
N ALA A 95 14.94 -4.16 -9.40
CA ALA A 95 15.31 -5.50 -9.01
C ALA A 95 14.98 -6.54 -10.10
N ALA A 96 13.87 -6.38 -10.81
CA ALA A 96 13.54 -7.26 -11.94
C ALA A 96 14.53 -7.10 -13.10
N ALA A 97 14.93 -5.88 -13.44
CA ALA A 97 15.93 -5.62 -14.48
C ALA A 97 17.30 -6.16 -14.09
N ASP A 98 17.72 -6.02 -12.81
CA ASP A 98 18.96 -6.61 -12.30
C ASP A 98 18.91 -8.15 -12.33
N GLY A 99 17.74 -8.75 -12.20
CA GLY A 99 17.48 -10.18 -12.40
C GLY A 99 17.48 -10.61 -13.88
N GLY A 100 17.70 -9.67 -14.82
CA GLY A 100 17.79 -9.92 -16.27
C GLY A 100 16.45 -9.94 -17.00
N ALA A 101 15.35 -9.52 -16.36
CA ALA A 101 14.05 -9.42 -17.00
C ALA A 101 13.92 -8.11 -17.81
N GLU A 102 13.21 -8.18 -18.95
CA GLU A 102 12.69 -7.00 -19.62
C GLU A 102 11.53 -6.41 -18.81
N VAL A 103 11.49 -5.10 -18.62
CA VAL A 103 10.51 -4.46 -17.75
C VAL A 103 9.79 -3.32 -18.45
N ILE A 104 8.47 -3.31 -18.39
CA ILE A 104 7.64 -2.15 -18.71
C ILE A 104 7.05 -1.61 -17.41
N VAL A 105 7.27 -0.32 -17.11
CA VAL A 105 6.65 0.39 -16.00
C VAL A 105 5.56 1.29 -16.57
N ILE A 106 4.35 1.27 -15.98
CA ILE A 106 3.29 2.22 -16.28
C ILE A 106 3.06 3.15 -15.09
N GLU A 107 2.83 4.43 -15.37
CA GLU A 107 2.51 5.45 -14.37
C GLU A 107 1.39 6.36 -14.88
N LYS A 108 0.33 6.55 -14.07
CA LYS A 108 -0.83 7.33 -14.49
C LYS A 108 -0.58 8.85 -14.56
N LYS A 109 0.39 9.35 -13.79
CA LYS A 109 0.78 10.76 -13.82
C LYS A 109 1.76 11.04 -14.96
N SER A 110 1.90 12.30 -15.31
CA SER A 110 2.93 12.79 -16.23
C SER A 110 4.32 12.89 -15.59
N TRP A 111 4.43 12.68 -14.27
CA TRP A 111 5.65 12.72 -13.49
C TRP A 111 5.82 11.42 -12.69
N LEU A 112 7.06 11.09 -12.36
CA LEU A 112 7.46 9.81 -11.75
C LEU A 112 7.88 9.98 -10.29
N GLY A 113 7.96 8.86 -9.55
CA GLY A 113 8.37 8.82 -8.14
C GLY A 113 7.21 8.77 -7.14
N GLY A 114 6.00 9.07 -7.59
CA GLY A 114 4.79 8.99 -6.76
C GLY A 114 4.92 9.75 -5.44
N GLN A 115 4.28 9.26 -4.39
CA GLN A 115 4.34 9.90 -3.07
C GLN A 115 5.72 9.84 -2.42
N MET A 116 6.57 8.88 -2.80
CA MET A 116 7.95 8.83 -2.33
C MET A 116 8.69 10.13 -2.62
N ARG A 117 8.67 10.59 -3.89
CA ARG A 117 9.36 11.83 -4.33
C ARG A 117 8.87 13.07 -3.61
N ARG A 118 7.60 13.10 -3.20
CA ARG A 118 6.95 14.22 -2.51
C ARG A 118 7.10 14.18 -0.99
N SER A 119 7.56 13.06 -0.44
CA SER A 119 7.66 12.81 1.00
C SER A 119 8.90 13.43 1.63
N GLY A 120 8.99 13.38 2.96
CA GLY A 120 10.21 13.73 3.69
C GLY A 120 11.41 12.83 3.38
N GLY A 121 11.21 11.63 2.83
CA GLY A 121 12.27 10.76 2.32
C GLY A 121 13.02 9.93 3.37
N GLY A 122 12.55 9.86 4.61
CA GLY A 122 13.16 9.01 5.62
C GLY A 122 12.92 7.52 5.34
N VAL A 123 13.94 6.67 5.49
CA VAL A 123 13.86 5.21 5.34
C VAL A 123 14.29 4.55 6.65
N ALA A 124 13.42 3.74 7.25
CA ALA A 124 13.72 3.06 8.50
C ALA A 124 14.54 1.79 8.28
N ALA A 125 15.52 1.52 9.15
CA ALA A 125 16.26 0.26 9.16
C ALA A 125 16.92 0.02 10.51
N ALA A 126 17.26 -1.24 10.79
CA ALA A 126 17.99 -1.67 11.96
C ALA A 126 19.20 -2.53 11.56
N GLY A 127 20.35 -2.26 12.15
CA GLY A 127 21.60 -2.96 11.85
C GLY A 127 22.29 -2.52 10.56
N SER A 128 22.00 -1.30 10.07
CA SER A 128 22.56 -0.76 8.83
C SER A 128 24.03 -0.33 8.98
N GLN A 129 24.74 -0.27 7.82
CA GLN A 129 26.10 0.27 7.78
C GLN A 129 26.22 1.72 8.30
N VAL A 130 25.15 2.53 8.16
CA VAL A 130 25.11 3.91 8.69
C VAL A 130 25.05 3.90 10.21
N GLN A 131 24.22 3.03 10.81
CA GLN A 131 24.18 2.86 12.27
C GLN A 131 25.51 2.36 12.80
N GLU A 132 26.14 1.38 12.15
CA GLU A 132 27.46 0.86 12.53
C GLU A 132 28.53 1.97 12.50
N ALA A 133 28.57 2.78 11.42
CA ALA A 133 29.51 3.87 11.27
C ALA A 133 29.35 4.96 12.34
N LEU A 134 28.15 5.18 12.86
CA LEU A 134 27.82 6.15 13.90
C LEU A 134 27.88 5.55 15.32
N GLY A 135 28.16 4.23 15.45
CA GLY A 135 28.21 3.54 16.75
C GLY A 135 26.84 3.35 17.40
N VAL A 136 25.76 3.34 16.61
CA VAL A 136 24.41 3.02 17.07
C VAL A 136 24.22 1.51 17.03
N GLU A 137 24.03 0.91 18.22
CA GLU A 137 23.75 -0.53 18.33
C GLU A 137 22.25 -0.78 18.13
N ASP A 138 21.89 -1.53 17.10
CA ASP A 138 20.51 -1.94 16.82
C ASP A 138 20.49 -3.30 16.11
N THR A 139 19.34 -3.99 16.15
CA THR A 139 19.17 -5.29 15.51
C THR A 139 17.78 -5.42 14.89
N ALA A 140 17.66 -6.29 13.90
CA ALA A 140 16.36 -6.65 13.33
C ALA A 140 15.39 -7.20 14.39
N ASP A 141 15.90 -7.94 15.41
CA ASP A 141 15.08 -8.43 16.52
C ASP A 141 14.50 -7.29 17.36
N ALA A 142 15.34 -6.30 17.74
CA ALA A 142 14.89 -5.15 18.51
C ALA A 142 13.91 -4.28 17.70
N TYR A 143 14.09 -4.19 16.38
CA TYR A 143 13.16 -3.47 15.53
C TYR A 143 11.82 -4.20 15.38
N TYR A 144 11.84 -5.52 15.22
CA TYR A 144 10.64 -6.35 15.19
C TYR A 144 9.85 -6.25 16.51
N GLU A 145 10.51 -6.35 17.66
CA GLU A 145 9.86 -6.20 18.96
C GLU A 145 9.19 -4.83 19.11
N TYR A 146 9.89 -3.75 18.72
CA TYR A 146 9.33 -2.40 18.72
C TYR A 146 8.13 -2.29 17.77
N TRP A 147 8.28 -2.78 16.53
CA TRP A 147 7.21 -2.70 15.53
C TRP A 147 5.95 -3.41 16.02
N MET A 148 6.06 -4.66 16.41
CA MET A 148 4.92 -5.45 16.90
C MET A 148 4.26 -4.80 18.13
N ALA A 149 5.05 -4.36 19.11
CA ALA A 149 4.55 -3.71 20.31
C ALA A 149 3.81 -2.39 19.98
N SER A 150 4.36 -1.57 19.08
CA SER A 150 3.74 -0.31 18.64
C SER A 150 2.40 -0.52 17.94
N GLN A 151 2.19 -1.69 17.35
CA GLN A 151 0.96 -2.10 16.65
C GLN A 151 0.04 -2.96 17.52
N ASN A 152 0.31 -3.08 18.82
CA ASN A 152 -0.43 -3.96 19.74
C ASN A 152 -0.54 -5.41 19.25
N ASP A 153 0.51 -5.93 18.61
CA ASP A 153 0.59 -7.29 18.04
C ASP A 153 -0.52 -7.62 17.03
N MET A 154 -1.08 -6.60 16.36
CA MET A 154 -2.17 -6.80 15.37
C MET A 154 -1.69 -7.01 13.94
N CYS A 155 -0.40 -6.84 13.68
CA CYS A 155 0.20 -7.06 12.37
C CYS A 155 0.47 -8.54 12.09
N ASP A 156 0.68 -8.84 10.82
CA ASP A 156 1.19 -10.16 10.39
C ASP A 156 2.65 -10.31 10.84
N ALA A 157 2.88 -11.22 11.78
CA ALA A 157 4.16 -11.39 12.43
C ALA A 157 5.28 -11.83 11.45
N ASP A 158 4.93 -12.70 10.50
CA ASP A 158 5.89 -13.22 9.52
C ASP A 158 6.29 -12.14 8.52
N LEU A 159 5.33 -11.32 8.10
CA LEU A 159 5.57 -10.20 7.17
C LEU A 159 6.40 -9.09 7.85
N VAL A 160 6.06 -8.71 9.07
CA VAL A 160 6.85 -7.73 9.84
C VAL A 160 8.26 -8.26 10.11
N ARG A 161 8.38 -9.56 10.44
CA ARG A 161 9.67 -10.21 10.64
C ARG A 161 10.55 -10.10 9.39
N ALA A 162 9.99 -10.45 8.22
CA ALA A 162 10.70 -10.39 6.95
C ALA A 162 11.17 -8.96 6.61
N ILE A 163 10.29 -7.95 6.81
CA ILE A 163 10.64 -6.54 6.59
C ILE A 163 11.77 -6.09 7.53
N CYS A 164 11.70 -6.44 8.82
CA CYS A 164 12.73 -6.06 9.78
C CYS A 164 14.07 -6.75 9.49
N ASP A 165 14.06 -8.03 9.15
CA ASP A 165 15.26 -8.79 8.78
C ASP A 165 15.93 -8.25 7.52
N GLY A 166 15.14 -7.81 6.54
CA GLY A 166 15.63 -7.22 5.30
C GLY A 166 16.02 -5.75 5.40
N SER A 167 15.71 -5.06 6.51
CA SER A 167 15.77 -3.59 6.58
C SER A 167 17.18 -3.03 6.37
N ALA A 168 18.21 -3.60 6.97
CA ALA A 168 19.61 -3.20 6.75
C ALA A 168 19.99 -3.32 5.28
N GLY A 169 19.64 -4.45 4.65
CA GLY A 169 19.92 -4.71 3.24
C GLY A 169 19.27 -3.72 2.28
N ILE A 170 18.15 -3.09 2.65
CA ILE A 170 17.57 -2.00 1.85
C ILE A 170 18.44 -0.74 1.89
N ILE A 171 18.97 -0.36 3.04
CA ILE A 171 19.89 0.80 3.15
C ILE A 171 21.18 0.52 2.40
N ASP A 172 21.73 -0.68 2.56
CA ASP A 172 22.96 -1.09 1.86
C ASP A 172 22.76 -1.09 0.34
N TRP A 173 21.64 -1.61 -0.13
CA TRP A 173 21.28 -1.57 -1.55
C TRP A 173 21.14 -0.15 -2.11
N LEU A 174 20.46 0.75 -1.38
CA LEU A 174 20.33 2.16 -1.78
C LEU A 174 21.69 2.86 -1.87
N ILE A 175 22.64 2.53 -0.99
CA ILE A 175 23.97 3.16 -0.92
C ILE A 175 24.94 2.48 -1.91
N ASP A 176 25.14 1.17 -1.77
CA ASP A 176 26.24 0.46 -2.42
C ASP A 176 25.92 0.11 -3.89
N ASP A 177 24.65 -0.29 -4.16
CA ASP A 177 24.26 -0.73 -5.49
C ASP A 177 23.65 0.41 -6.32
N LEU A 178 22.92 1.35 -5.69
CA LEU A 178 22.25 2.44 -6.40
C LEU A 178 22.92 3.81 -6.20
N GLY A 179 24.02 3.89 -5.44
CA GLY A 179 24.84 5.08 -5.31
C GLY A 179 24.24 6.19 -4.46
N GLY A 180 23.24 5.88 -3.64
CA GLY A 180 22.63 6.83 -2.70
C GLY A 180 23.63 7.40 -1.71
N GLN A 181 23.56 8.71 -1.45
CA GLN A 181 24.46 9.39 -0.54
C GLN A 181 23.72 9.78 0.74
N PRO A 182 24.06 9.18 1.91
CA PRO A 182 23.53 9.66 3.18
C PRO A 182 23.85 11.16 3.40
N VAL A 183 22.97 11.85 4.12
CA VAL A 183 23.19 13.28 4.45
C VAL A 183 24.45 13.43 5.30
N ASP A 184 25.36 14.31 4.87
CA ASP A 184 26.63 14.60 5.56
C ASP A 184 26.46 15.59 6.72
N GLU A 185 25.61 16.60 6.54
CA GLU A 185 25.33 17.65 7.53
C GLU A 185 23.82 17.88 7.60
N TRP A 186 23.25 17.92 8.81
CA TRP A 186 21.86 18.25 9.00
C TRP A 186 21.61 19.74 8.76
N ASP A 187 20.85 20.06 7.72
CA ASP A 187 20.28 21.38 7.47
C ASP A 187 18.81 21.48 7.92
N PHE A 188 18.38 20.54 8.75
CA PHE A 188 17.05 20.60 9.34
C PHE A 188 17.05 21.56 10.52
N ASP A 189 16.20 22.57 10.46
CA ASP A 189 15.99 23.49 11.57
C ASP A 189 15.50 22.73 12.79
N ALA A 190 16.33 22.63 13.81
CA ALA A 190 16.05 21.90 15.05
C ALA A 190 14.80 22.45 15.80
N ASP A 191 14.31 23.62 15.40
CA ASP A 191 13.14 24.30 15.96
C ASP A 191 11.81 23.95 15.24
N SER A 192 11.82 23.09 14.18
CA SER A 192 10.61 22.78 13.40
C SER A 192 9.53 22.01 14.15
N GLY A 193 9.84 21.48 15.33
CA GLY A 193 8.86 20.85 16.22
C GLY A 193 8.31 19.49 15.73
N ASP A 194 8.79 18.98 14.61
CA ASP A 194 8.21 17.85 13.89
C ASP A 194 8.73 16.47 14.34
N GLY A 195 9.31 16.35 15.55
CA GLY A 195 9.81 15.05 16.06
C GLY A 195 11.05 14.51 15.34
N LEU A 196 11.57 15.23 14.34
CA LEU A 196 12.75 14.87 13.54
C LEU A 196 14.08 15.25 14.22
N THR A 197 14.03 15.86 15.42
CA THR A 197 15.13 16.58 16.07
C THR A 197 16.13 15.70 16.81
N TYR A 198 15.91 14.40 16.90
CA TYR A 198 16.81 13.53 17.68
C TYR A 198 17.84 12.86 16.78
N SER A 199 18.81 13.65 16.31
CA SER A 199 19.91 13.14 15.49
C SER A 199 20.86 12.26 16.29
N ALA A 200 21.19 11.10 15.73
CA ALA A 200 22.30 10.28 16.22
C ALA A 200 23.62 10.57 15.49
N GLY A 201 23.55 11.37 14.41
CA GLY A 201 24.64 11.75 13.55
C GLY A 201 24.17 12.11 12.14
N PRO A 202 25.08 12.40 11.22
CA PRO A 202 24.73 12.70 9.84
C PRO A 202 23.85 11.58 9.23
N GLY A 203 22.77 11.97 8.56
CA GLY A 203 21.89 11.06 7.86
C GLY A 203 21.10 10.09 8.72
N LEU A 204 21.10 10.20 10.06
CA LEU A 204 20.42 9.27 10.97
C LEU A 204 19.76 9.96 12.16
N ASN A 205 18.46 9.70 12.38
CA ASN A 205 17.74 10.15 13.56
C ASN A 205 16.74 9.11 14.09
N ILE A 206 16.10 9.40 15.23
CA ILE A 206 15.10 8.52 15.81
C ILE A 206 13.84 8.45 14.94
N GLY A 207 13.50 9.54 14.23
CA GLY A 207 12.39 9.60 13.31
C GLY A 207 11.00 9.60 13.96
N THR A 208 10.91 9.66 15.29
CA THR A 208 9.67 9.76 16.05
C THR A 208 9.94 10.38 17.42
N ASP A 209 8.90 10.79 18.14
CA ASP A 209 9.04 11.29 19.51
C ASP A 209 9.54 10.15 20.42
N PRO A 210 10.62 10.36 21.21
CA PRO A 210 11.14 9.36 22.13
C PRO A 210 10.11 8.83 23.14
N SER A 211 9.08 9.62 23.48
CA SER A 211 8.00 9.18 24.36
C SER A 211 7.26 7.95 23.84
N ALA A 212 7.22 7.74 22.52
CA ALA A 212 6.63 6.56 21.93
C ALA A 212 7.36 5.26 22.33
N PHE A 213 8.68 5.33 22.52
CA PHE A 213 9.47 4.21 23.04
C PHE A 213 9.28 4.05 24.56
N GLU A 214 9.26 5.15 25.30
CA GLU A 214 9.06 5.13 26.75
C GLU A 214 7.71 4.52 27.14
N GLU A 215 6.65 4.80 26.37
CA GLU A 215 5.32 4.21 26.57
C GLU A 215 5.32 2.68 26.42
N LEU A 216 6.22 2.16 25.60
CA LEU A 216 6.43 0.72 25.39
C LEU A 216 7.45 0.13 26.39
N GLY A 217 8.11 0.96 27.21
CA GLY A 217 9.17 0.54 28.10
C GLY A 217 10.46 0.18 27.40
N MET A 218 10.71 0.78 26.23
CA MET A 218 11.90 0.56 25.38
C MET A 218 12.78 1.81 25.36
N ASP A 219 14.06 1.62 25.09
CA ASP A 219 14.99 2.73 24.87
C ASP A 219 14.85 3.26 23.42
N PRO A 220 14.88 4.59 23.21
CA PRO A 220 14.86 5.18 21.88
C PRO A 220 16.08 4.79 21.05
N VAL A 221 15.86 4.36 19.80
CA VAL A 221 16.92 3.99 18.86
C VAL A 221 16.75 4.77 17.56
N ALA A 222 17.84 5.32 17.03
CA ALA A 222 17.83 6.01 15.75
C ALA A 222 17.79 5.01 14.59
N ARG A 223 16.67 5.01 13.86
CA ARG A 223 16.39 4.06 12.76
C ARG A 223 16.05 4.75 11.44
N CYS A 224 15.75 6.04 11.44
CA CYS A 224 15.33 6.75 10.25
C CYS A 224 16.57 7.32 9.53
N HIS A 225 16.81 6.80 8.31
CA HIS A 225 17.93 7.14 7.44
C HIS A 225 17.50 8.17 6.42
N TRP A 226 18.40 9.12 6.11
CA TRP A 226 18.14 10.23 5.22
C TRP A 226 19.24 10.35 4.19
N PHE A 227 18.83 10.63 2.95
CA PHE A 227 19.72 10.83 1.82
C PHE A 227 19.77 12.31 1.43
N THR A 228 20.85 12.73 0.78
CA THR A 228 21.08 14.13 0.39
C THR A 228 20.01 14.58 -0.62
N PRO A 229 19.16 15.58 -0.26
CA PRO A 229 18.07 16.01 -1.14
C PRO A 229 18.57 16.58 -2.46
N ASN A 230 17.80 16.35 -3.52
CA ASN A 230 17.96 17.05 -4.79
C ASN A 230 17.10 18.34 -4.76
N TYR A 231 17.73 19.46 -4.41
CA TYR A 231 17.03 20.76 -4.37
C TYR A 231 16.76 21.36 -5.76
N ASP A 232 17.35 20.81 -6.81
CA ASP A 232 17.11 21.21 -8.22
C ASP A 232 16.01 20.37 -8.88
N ASP A 233 15.32 19.52 -8.11
CA ASP A 233 14.24 18.68 -8.64
C ASP A 233 13.05 19.56 -9.09
N PRO A 234 12.62 19.46 -10.38
CA PRO A 234 11.54 20.28 -10.92
C PRO A 234 10.20 20.16 -10.18
N ILE A 235 9.96 19.05 -9.46
CA ILE A 235 8.73 18.85 -8.68
C ILE A 235 8.57 19.90 -7.56
N LEU A 236 9.67 20.50 -7.10
CA LEU A 236 9.66 21.49 -6.03
C LEU A 236 9.16 22.86 -6.50
N ASP A 237 9.23 23.13 -7.80
CA ASP A 237 8.79 24.38 -8.43
C ASP A 237 7.36 24.28 -9.02
N ASP A 238 6.75 23.08 -8.99
CA ASP A 238 5.41 22.85 -9.53
C ASP A 238 4.35 23.22 -8.47
N GLU A 239 3.62 24.29 -8.72
CA GLU A 239 2.57 24.81 -7.82
C GLU A 239 1.36 23.87 -7.69
N ASP A 240 1.18 22.95 -8.65
CA ASP A 240 0.11 21.95 -8.64
C ASP A 240 0.51 20.68 -7.88
N ILE A 241 1.79 20.53 -7.53
CA ILE A 241 2.29 19.37 -6.80
C ILE A 241 2.69 19.77 -5.37
N VAL A 242 1.92 19.30 -4.40
CA VAL A 242 2.25 19.51 -2.98
C VAL A 242 3.36 18.58 -2.54
N THR A 243 4.43 19.16 -2.03
CA THR A 243 5.55 18.44 -1.43
C THR A 243 5.65 18.73 0.07
N TRP A 244 6.29 17.85 0.82
CA TRP A 244 6.65 18.15 2.21
C TRP A 244 7.63 19.33 2.27
N THR A 245 7.62 20.02 3.40
CA THR A 245 8.58 21.12 3.66
C THR A 245 10.04 20.67 3.62
N SER A 246 10.31 19.40 3.88
CA SER A 246 11.60 18.76 3.70
C SER A 246 11.61 17.94 2.40
N PRO A 247 12.47 18.26 1.42
CA PRO A 247 12.47 17.64 0.12
C PRO A 247 13.27 16.32 0.07
N GLY A 248 13.37 15.59 1.18
CA GLY A 248 14.17 14.35 1.24
C GLY A 248 13.73 13.26 0.28
N GLY A 249 12.44 13.26 -0.11
CA GLY A 249 11.92 12.34 -1.12
C GLY A 249 12.53 12.53 -2.50
N THR A 250 12.98 13.74 -2.84
CA THR A 250 13.69 14.02 -4.10
C THR A 250 15.05 13.33 -4.18
N ALA A 251 15.70 13.08 -3.01
CA ALA A 251 16.92 12.28 -2.95
C ALA A 251 16.65 10.84 -3.40
N LEU A 252 15.59 10.24 -2.86
CA LEU A 252 15.21 8.86 -3.23
C LEU A 252 14.83 8.76 -4.71
N TRP A 253 14.11 9.76 -5.22
CA TRP A 253 13.77 9.77 -6.65
C TRP A 253 15.04 9.87 -7.50
N ALA A 254 15.99 10.75 -7.20
CA ALA A 254 17.23 10.88 -7.94
C ALA A 254 18.05 9.57 -7.99
N ILE A 255 18.06 8.81 -6.89
CA ILE A 255 18.69 7.48 -6.84
C ILE A 255 18.03 6.53 -7.85
N PHE A 256 16.69 6.45 -7.85
CA PHE A 256 15.96 5.56 -8.75
C PHE A 256 15.92 6.06 -10.20
N GLU A 257 15.90 7.37 -10.44
CA GLU A 257 15.99 7.95 -11.77
C GLU A 257 17.32 7.56 -12.45
N ASN A 258 18.44 7.70 -11.74
CA ASN A 258 19.74 7.23 -12.20
C ASN A 258 19.74 5.71 -12.43
N ALA A 259 19.15 4.94 -11.50
CA ALA A 259 19.06 3.48 -11.64
C ALA A 259 18.25 3.06 -12.87
N PHE A 260 17.19 3.79 -13.21
CA PHE A 260 16.37 3.58 -14.41
C PHE A 260 17.17 3.90 -15.67
N GLU A 261 17.87 5.05 -15.71
CA GLU A 261 18.73 5.44 -16.83
C GLU A 261 19.81 4.38 -17.11
N GLU A 262 20.50 3.89 -16.07
CA GLU A 262 21.55 2.87 -16.21
C GLU A 262 21.03 1.54 -16.77
N ARG A 263 19.75 1.20 -16.51
CA ARG A 263 19.12 -0.05 -16.95
C ARG A 263 18.26 0.12 -18.21
N GLY A 264 18.15 1.36 -18.72
CA GLY A 264 17.32 1.66 -19.88
C GLY A 264 15.83 1.46 -19.64
N ILE A 265 15.35 1.67 -18.39
CA ILE A 265 13.94 1.59 -18.05
C ILE A 265 13.29 2.94 -18.37
N GLU A 266 12.37 2.96 -19.32
CA GLU A 266 11.62 4.14 -19.74
C GLU A 266 10.13 3.94 -19.38
N PRO A 267 9.62 4.53 -18.28
CA PRO A 267 8.22 4.37 -17.87
C PRO A 267 7.25 4.99 -18.88
N LEU A 268 6.13 4.31 -19.10
CA LEU A 268 5.00 4.85 -19.85
C LEU A 268 4.17 5.71 -18.90
N THR A 269 4.35 7.02 -18.97
CA THR A 269 3.56 8.00 -18.22
C THR A 269 2.16 8.18 -18.80
N GLU A 270 1.25 8.82 -18.05
CA GLU A 270 -0.14 9.04 -18.44
C GLU A 270 -0.85 7.73 -18.83
N THR A 271 -0.39 6.61 -18.23
CA THR A 271 -0.85 5.26 -18.50
C THR A 271 -1.33 4.59 -17.21
N SER A 272 -2.64 4.34 -17.12
CA SER A 272 -3.29 3.84 -15.91
C SER A 272 -3.65 2.37 -16.02
N LEU A 273 -3.47 1.59 -14.96
CA LEU A 273 -3.99 0.23 -14.86
C LEU A 273 -5.52 0.23 -14.88
N VAL A 274 -6.12 -0.55 -15.77
CA VAL A 274 -7.57 -0.77 -15.87
C VAL A 274 -7.95 -2.12 -15.26
N SER A 275 -7.29 -3.19 -15.69
CA SER A 275 -7.57 -4.54 -15.19
C SER A 275 -6.36 -5.47 -15.37
N LEU A 276 -6.38 -6.57 -14.63
CA LEU A 276 -5.48 -7.69 -14.82
C LEU A 276 -6.09 -8.66 -15.85
N VAL A 277 -5.25 -9.24 -16.68
CA VAL A 277 -5.65 -10.26 -17.67
C VAL A 277 -5.19 -11.62 -17.18
N THR A 278 -6.10 -12.58 -17.11
CA THR A 278 -5.80 -13.94 -16.69
C THR A 278 -6.03 -14.94 -17.82
N GLU A 279 -5.46 -16.12 -17.68
CA GLU A 279 -5.79 -17.25 -18.54
C GLU A 279 -7.26 -17.67 -18.34
N PRO A 280 -8.02 -17.92 -19.39
CA PRO A 280 -9.41 -18.35 -19.27
C PRO A 280 -9.57 -19.62 -18.42
N GLY A 281 -10.31 -19.51 -17.30
CA GLY A 281 -10.53 -20.61 -16.36
C GLY A 281 -9.40 -20.84 -15.35
N SER A 282 -8.44 -19.92 -15.26
CA SER A 282 -7.33 -19.91 -14.32
C SER A 282 -7.24 -18.53 -13.64
N ASP A 283 -6.59 -18.48 -12.47
CA ASP A 283 -6.24 -17.23 -11.77
C ASP A 283 -4.83 -16.74 -12.17
N GLU A 284 -4.15 -17.42 -13.10
CA GLU A 284 -2.81 -17.07 -13.54
C GLU A 284 -2.80 -15.75 -14.33
N VAL A 285 -2.03 -14.78 -13.87
CA VAL A 285 -1.96 -13.45 -14.48
C VAL A 285 -0.99 -13.46 -15.65
N LEU A 286 -1.50 -13.10 -16.84
CA LEU A 286 -0.75 -13.08 -18.11
C LEU A 286 -0.33 -11.67 -18.54
N GLY A 287 -0.93 -10.63 -17.95
CA GLY A 287 -0.67 -9.24 -18.32
C GLY A 287 -1.73 -8.29 -17.78
N ILE A 288 -1.83 -7.14 -18.42
CA ILE A 288 -2.76 -6.08 -18.01
C ILE A 288 -3.51 -5.46 -19.19
N VAL A 289 -4.64 -4.85 -18.89
CA VAL A 289 -5.22 -3.77 -19.70
C VAL A 289 -4.87 -2.45 -19.03
N ALA A 290 -4.32 -1.52 -19.78
CA ALA A 290 -4.04 -0.17 -19.35
C ALA A 290 -4.74 0.85 -20.25
N SER A 291 -5.06 2.05 -19.72
CA SER A 291 -5.55 3.17 -20.52
C SER A 291 -4.44 4.20 -20.71
N GLN A 292 -4.27 4.65 -21.94
CA GLN A 292 -3.38 5.74 -22.31
C GLN A 292 -4.20 6.82 -23.03
N GLY A 293 -4.60 7.85 -22.28
CA GLY A 293 -5.59 8.79 -22.76
C GLY A 293 -6.97 8.16 -22.95
N GLU A 294 -7.48 8.17 -24.20
CA GLU A 294 -8.77 7.53 -24.57
C GLU A 294 -8.61 6.10 -25.14
N GLU A 295 -7.38 5.62 -25.28
CA GLU A 295 -7.08 4.32 -25.85
C GLU A 295 -6.78 3.29 -24.76
N GLU A 296 -7.29 2.06 -24.94
CA GLU A 296 -6.91 0.91 -24.13
C GLU A 296 -5.78 0.15 -24.85
N ILE A 297 -4.75 -0.19 -24.08
CA ILE A 297 -3.64 -1.02 -24.55
C ILE A 297 -3.53 -2.27 -23.68
N ARG A 298 -3.20 -3.39 -24.30
CA ARG A 298 -2.94 -4.66 -23.61
C ARG A 298 -1.45 -4.93 -23.58
N ILE A 299 -0.92 -5.13 -22.38
CA ILE A 299 0.51 -5.38 -22.18
C ILE A 299 0.66 -6.80 -21.63
N LYS A 300 1.36 -7.64 -22.40
CA LYS A 300 1.69 -9.01 -22.02
C LYS A 300 2.87 -9.03 -21.05
N ALA A 301 2.74 -9.82 -20.00
CA ALA A 301 3.77 -10.05 -19.00
C ALA A 301 4.16 -11.54 -18.97
N ARG A 302 5.23 -11.92 -19.67
CA ARG A 302 5.65 -13.33 -19.80
C ARG A 302 5.98 -13.99 -18.45
N LYS A 303 6.40 -13.22 -17.47
CA LYS A 303 6.75 -13.72 -16.12
C LYS A 303 5.73 -13.29 -15.07
N GLY A 304 5.10 -12.12 -15.22
CA GLY A 304 4.02 -11.69 -14.33
C GLY A 304 3.96 -10.17 -14.13
N VAL A 305 3.10 -9.77 -13.19
CA VAL A 305 2.74 -8.36 -12.93
C VAL A 305 3.02 -8.00 -11.48
N VAL A 306 3.59 -6.81 -11.27
CA VAL A 306 3.71 -6.17 -9.95
C VAL A 306 2.74 -5.01 -9.88
N VAL A 307 1.81 -5.02 -8.92
CA VAL A 307 0.88 -3.89 -8.67
C VAL A 307 1.39 -3.07 -7.48
N ALA A 308 1.76 -1.82 -7.75
CA ALA A 308 2.31 -0.85 -6.80
C ALA A 308 1.67 0.54 -6.96
N THR A 309 0.36 0.56 -7.25
CA THR A 309 -0.42 1.75 -7.63
C THR A 309 -0.88 2.62 -6.46
N GLY A 310 -0.46 2.30 -5.25
CA GLY A 310 -0.90 3.02 -4.06
C GLY A 310 -2.20 2.49 -3.46
N ASN A 311 -2.83 3.31 -2.63
CA ASN A 311 -4.05 2.96 -1.90
C ASN A 311 -5.32 3.58 -2.55
N PHE A 312 -6.40 3.78 -1.77
CA PHE A 312 -7.69 4.30 -2.24
C PHE A 312 -8.15 5.56 -1.50
N THR A 313 -7.26 6.29 -0.86
CA THR A 313 -7.66 7.41 0.02
C THR A 313 -8.34 8.57 -0.71
N SER A 314 -8.11 8.77 -1.98
CA SER A 314 -8.83 9.75 -2.81
C SER A 314 -10.10 9.20 -3.46
N ASN A 315 -10.39 7.91 -3.30
CA ASN A 315 -11.63 7.31 -3.76
C ASN A 315 -12.69 7.33 -2.65
N HIS A 316 -13.57 8.32 -2.67
CA HIS A 316 -14.60 8.53 -1.64
C HIS A 316 -15.53 7.33 -1.47
N GLU A 317 -15.89 6.68 -2.56
CA GLU A 317 -16.76 5.50 -2.53
C GLU A 317 -16.08 4.31 -1.85
N MET A 318 -14.84 4.00 -2.24
CA MET A 318 -14.06 2.95 -1.59
C MET A 318 -13.81 3.29 -0.11
N PHE A 319 -13.49 4.55 0.18
CA PHE A 319 -13.28 4.98 1.56
C PHE A 319 -14.52 4.75 2.44
N GLN A 320 -15.71 5.16 1.97
CA GLN A 320 -16.98 4.95 2.68
C GLN A 320 -17.34 3.47 2.80
N ASN A 321 -17.08 2.67 1.76
CA ASN A 321 -17.41 1.24 1.76
C ASN A 321 -16.51 0.40 2.65
N TYR A 322 -15.24 0.80 2.79
CA TYR A 322 -14.21 0.00 3.47
C TYR A 322 -13.76 0.58 4.81
N THR A 323 -14.19 1.80 5.19
CA THR A 323 -13.87 2.39 6.48
C THR A 323 -15.13 2.62 7.32
N MET A 324 -14.96 2.88 8.61
CA MET A 324 -16.08 3.18 9.54
C MET A 324 -16.40 4.68 9.63
N TYR A 325 -15.73 5.52 8.84
CA TYR A 325 -15.80 6.96 8.97
C TYR A 325 -16.48 7.60 7.78
N ASP A 326 -17.24 8.67 8.03
CA ASP A 326 -17.69 9.56 6.97
C ASP A 326 -16.49 10.36 6.47
N TYR A 327 -16.21 10.22 5.18
CA TYR A 327 -15.13 10.96 4.54
C TYR A 327 -15.47 12.44 4.40
N VAL A 328 -14.54 13.29 4.79
CA VAL A 328 -14.60 14.73 4.54
C VAL A 328 -13.39 15.14 3.74
N ALA A 329 -13.62 15.64 2.54
CA ALA A 329 -12.59 16.32 1.77
C ALA A 329 -12.09 17.51 2.60
N SER A 330 -10.81 17.57 2.90
CA SER A 330 -10.26 18.67 3.67
C SER A 330 -9.70 19.74 2.75
N ASP A 331 -10.52 20.71 2.43
CA ASP A 331 -10.07 21.95 1.77
C ASP A 331 -9.13 22.79 2.66
N ASP A 332 -8.98 22.42 3.94
CA ASP A 332 -8.36 23.28 4.96
C ASP A 332 -7.13 22.70 5.67
N LEU A 333 -6.65 21.50 5.33
CA LEU A 333 -5.45 20.95 5.97
C LEU A 333 -4.14 21.48 5.39
N ALA A 334 -4.07 22.77 5.17
CA ALA A 334 -2.90 23.52 4.68
C ALA A 334 -1.69 23.51 5.64
N GLY A 335 -1.61 22.58 6.57
CA GLY A 335 -0.47 22.50 7.49
C GLY A 335 0.06 21.08 7.72
N ASN A 336 -0.79 20.06 7.55
CA ASN A 336 -0.45 18.65 7.65
C ASN A 336 -1.26 17.81 6.66
N GLY A 337 -1.94 18.47 5.73
CA GLY A 337 -2.91 17.87 4.85
C GLY A 337 -2.29 17.22 3.64
N ILE A 338 -1.73 16.09 3.85
CA ILE A 338 -1.21 15.22 2.80
C ILE A 338 -2.35 14.46 2.09
N LEU A 339 -3.62 14.81 2.31
CA LEU A 339 -4.65 13.80 2.18
C LEU A 339 -5.52 13.89 0.94
N ASP A 340 -6.10 15.01 0.65
CA ASP A 340 -7.04 15.20 -0.45
C ASP A 340 -6.42 15.79 -1.71
N GLN A 341 -5.21 16.26 -1.60
CA GLN A 341 -4.50 16.86 -2.72
C GLN A 341 -3.85 15.81 -3.62
N TYR A 342 -4.04 14.52 -3.27
CA TYR A 342 -3.48 13.41 -4.01
C TYR A 342 -4.60 12.60 -4.65
N ASP A 343 -5.15 13.09 -5.75
CA ASP A 343 -6.03 12.35 -6.65
C ASP A 343 -5.35 11.10 -7.25
N ASP A 344 -4.20 10.72 -6.70
CA ASP A 344 -3.37 9.61 -7.11
C ASP A 344 -3.83 8.28 -6.54
N ASN A 345 -4.40 8.29 -5.35
CA ASN A 345 -4.77 7.09 -4.60
C ASN A 345 -6.24 6.70 -4.86
N ASP A 346 -6.56 6.39 -6.11
CA ASP A 346 -7.92 6.07 -6.56
C ASP A 346 -8.33 4.62 -6.33
N GLY A 347 -7.39 3.75 -5.92
CA GLY A 347 -7.67 2.35 -5.66
C GLY A 347 -7.75 1.46 -6.91
N ALA A 348 -7.32 1.93 -8.07
CA ALA A 348 -7.39 1.15 -9.31
C ALA A 348 -6.72 -0.23 -9.20
N GLY A 349 -5.48 -0.29 -8.69
CA GLY A 349 -4.79 -1.57 -8.50
C GLY A 349 -5.45 -2.46 -7.45
N ILE A 350 -5.93 -1.88 -6.35
CA ILE A 350 -6.68 -2.64 -5.33
C ILE A 350 -7.94 -3.25 -5.95
N THR A 351 -8.69 -2.47 -6.75
CA THR A 351 -9.88 -2.94 -7.46
C THR A 351 -9.54 -4.07 -8.43
N ALA A 352 -8.44 -3.96 -9.18
CA ALA A 352 -8.00 -5.00 -10.11
C ALA A 352 -7.64 -6.31 -9.38
N VAL A 353 -6.96 -6.23 -8.22
CA VAL A 353 -6.60 -7.42 -7.42
C VAL A 353 -7.84 -8.03 -6.74
N LEU A 354 -8.77 -7.20 -6.24
CA LEU A 354 -10.06 -7.66 -5.69
C LEU A 354 -10.88 -8.43 -6.72
N ALA A 355 -10.85 -8.03 -7.99
CA ALA A 355 -11.56 -8.71 -9.07
C ALA A 355 -11.06 -10.16 -9.30
N LEU A 356 -9.83 -10.46 -8.91
CA LEU A 356 -9.24 -11.81 -8.91
C LEU A 356 -9.38 -12.54 -7.56
N GLY A 357 -10.20 -12.03 -6.64
CA GLY A 357 -10.38 -12.63 -5.30
C GLY A 357 -9.28 -12.34 -4.29
N GLY A 358 -8.44 -11.35 -4.54
CA GLY A 358 -7.46 -10.87 -3.57
C GLY A 358 -8.11 -10.40 -2.27
N GLU A 359 -7.41 -10.52 -1.14
CA GLU A 359 -7.92 -10.12 0.18
C GLU A 359 -7.51 -8.69 0.54
N LEU A 360 -8.50 -7.81 0.75
CA LEU A 360 -8.29 -6.48 1.33
C LEU A 360 -8.35 -6.56 2.86
N VAL A 361 -7.30 -6.07 3.53
CA VAL A 361 -7.18 -6.20 4.99
C VAL A 361 -6.95 -4.85 5.67
N TYR A 362 -7.47 -4.71 6.87
CA TYR A 362 -7.41 -3.51 7.71
C TYR A 362 -7.66 -2.20 6.94
N PRO A 363 -8.78 -2.09 6.21
CA PRO A 363 -9.07 -0.90 5.41
C PRO A 363 -9.27 0.37 6.25
N MET A 364 -9.10 0.28 7.57
CA MET A 364 -9.29 1.37 8.53
C MET A 364 -7.98 2.01 9.00
N ALA A 365 -6.84 1.51 8.56
CA ALA A 365 -5.58 2.06 9.00
C ALA A 365 -5.43 3.52 8.54
N ALA A 366 -5.13 4.36 9.47
CA ALA A 366 -4.80 5.77 9.36
C ALA A 366 -5.81 6.69 8.69
N VAL A 367 -6.74 7.03 9.47
CA VAL A 367 -7.57 8.21 9.28
C VAL A 367 -7.22 9.26 10.33
N THR A 368 -7.24 10.52 9.97
CA THR A 368 -7.30 11.60 10.95
C THR A 368 -8.76 11.82 11.29
N VAL A 369 -9.14 11.59 12.55
CA VAL A 369 -10.51 11.82 13.02
C VAL A 369 -10.62 13.25 13.50
N ASN A 370 -11.55 14.01 12.94
CA ASN A 370 -11.86 15.38 13.31
C ASN A 370 -12.67 15.45 14.61
N GLU A 371 -12.77 16.63 15.24
CA GLU A 371 -13.52 16.84 16.48
C GLU A 371 -15.03 16.54 16.34
N ASP A 372 -15.59 16.64 15.14
CA ASP A 372 -16.98 16.34 14.81
C ASP A 372 -17.25 14.85 14.51
N GLY A 373 -16.22 14.01 14.57
CA GLY A 373 -16.31 12.56 14.32
C GLY A 373 -16.19 12.17 12.84
N THR A 374 -15.99 13.12 11.93
CA THR A 374 -15.66 12.86 10.54
C THR A 374 -14.19 12.47 10.42
N ALA A 375 -13.80 11.88 9.30
CA ALA A 375 -12.43 11.45 9.10
C ALA A 375 -11.90 11.85 7.73
N THR A 376 -10.62 12.16 7.71
CA THR A 376 -9.84 12.31 6.48
C THR A 376 -8.87 11.14 6.36
N GLY A 377 -8.78 10.55 5.18
CA GLY A 377 -7.82 9.47 4.91
C GLY A 377 -6.40 9.98 4.94
N ASN A 378 -5.47 9.19 5.50
CA ASN A 378 -4.05 9.47 5.41
C ASN A 378 -3.46 8.73 4.20
N SER A 379 -2.74 9.44 3.33
CA SER A 379 -2.13 8.87 2.13
C SER A 379 -1.15 7.72 2.41
N ILE A 380 -0.65 7.62 3.63
CA ILE A 380 0.38 6.64 4.01
C ILE A 380 -0.23 5.30 4.39
N MET A 381 -1.46 5.25 4.91
CA MET A 381 -1.91 4.08 5.67
C MET A 381 -3.38 3.70 5.51
N ALA A 382 -4.05 3.99 4.41
CA ALA A 382 -5.39 3.48 4.20
C ALA A 382 -5.31 2.04 3.74
N GLY A 383 -5.60 1.07 4.56
CA GLY A 383 -5.77 -0.34 4.20
C GLY A 383 -4.93 -0.87 3.03
N GLY A 384 -4.92 -2.14 2.79
CA GLY A 384 -4.16 -2.67 1.68
C GLY A 384 -4.47 -4.13 1.39
N MET A 385 -4.02 -4.58 0.25
CA MET A 385 -4.14 -5.97 -0.16
C MET A 385 -3.22 -6.85 0.67
N ARG A 386 -3.69 -8.06 0.97
CA ARG A 386 -2.88 -9.07 1.65
C ARG A 386 -1.76 -9.56 0.75
N VAL A 387 -0.56 -9.65 1.32
CA VAL A 387 0.64 -10.07 0.62
C VAL A 387 1.41 -11.06 1.49
N SER A 388 2.12 -11.99 0.85
CA SER A 388 3.07 -12.88 1.54
C SER A 388 4.40 -12.16 1.84
N PRO A 389 5.27 -12.69 2.72
CA PRO A 389 6.64 -12.20 2.89
C PRO A 389 7.48 -12.20 1.60
N ASN A 390 7.09 -12.97 0.58
CA ASN A 390 7.70 -13.00 -0.75
C ASN A 390 7.06 -12.01 -1.72
N ALA A 391 6.23 -11.08 -1.24
CA ALA A 391 5.49 -10.09 -2.03
C ALA A 391 4.40 -10.65 -2.96
N GLU A 392 4.02 -11.93 -2.85
CA GLU A 392 2.94 -12.53 -3.64
C GLU A 392 1.58 -12.02 -3.20
N ALA A 393 0.70 -11.65 -4.13
CA ALA A 393 -0.70 -11.32 -3.84
C ALA A 393 -1.43 -12.55 -3.29
N LEU A 394 -2.15 -12.40 -2.16
CA LEU A 394 -2.88 -13.50 -1.55
C LEU A 394 -4.39 -13.32 -1.73
N ASN A 395 -5.07 -14.43 -2.06
CA ASN A 395 -6.52 -14.47 -2.10
C ASN A 395 -7.13 -14.60 -0.68
N VAL A 396 -8.46 -14.58 -0.59
CA VAL A 396 -9.20 -14.68 0.69
C VAL A 396 -8.95 -15.99 1.46
N PHE A 397 -8.39 -17.01 0.81
CA PHE A 397 -8.02 -18.28 1.42
C PHE A 397 -6.54 -18.29 1.88
N GLY A 398 -5.78 -17.23 1.58
CA GLY A 398 -4.36 -17.12 1.90
C GLY A 398 -3.45 -17.84 0.90
N GLU A 399 -3.97 -18.17 -0.29
CA GLU A 399 -3.22 -18.77 -1.38
C GLU A 399 -2.69 -17.69 -2.31
N ALA A 400 -1.49 -17.87 -2.86
CA ALA A 400 -0.92 -16.93 -3.82
C ALA A 400 -1.70 -16.93 -5.14
N ILE A 401 -1.99 -15.73 -5.65
CA ILE A 401 -2.49 -15.54 -7.01
C ILE A 401 -1.29 -15.66 -7.95
N PRO A 402 -1.26 -16.66 -8.86
CA PRO A 402 -0.06 -16.94 -9.65
C PRO A 402 0.36 -15.75 -10.50
N ARG A 403 1.68 -15.46 -10.51
CA ARG A 403 2.35 -14.39 -11.27
C ARG A 403 1.88 -12.98 -10.92
N LEU A 404 1.24 -12.79 -9.75
CA LEU A 404 0.83 -11.49 -9.25
C LEU A 404 1.57 -11.15 -7.96
N TYR A 405 2.27 -10.02 -7.97
CA TYR A 405 3.02 -9.50 -6.84
C TYR A 405 2.54 -8.10 -6.47
N LEU A 406 2.70 -7.74 -5.21
CA LEU A 406 2.24 -6.44 -4.71
C LEU A 406 3.33 -5.74 -3.92
N ALA A 407 3.42 -4.41 -4.07
CA ALA A 407 4.39 -3.60 -3.34
C ALA A 407 3.85 -2.20 -2.98
N GLY A 408 4.60 -1.49 -2.15
CA GLY A 408 4.22 -0.17 -1.69
C GLY A 408 2.97 -0.16 -0.82
N ILE A 409 2.33 0.99 -0.68
CA ILE A 409 1.14 1.14 0.16
C ILE A 409 -0.13 0.48 -0.42
N THR A 410 -0.07 -0.12 -1.60
CA THR A 410 -1.06 -1.09 -2.07
C THR A 410 -1.24 -2.25 -1.06
N THR A 411 -0.20 -2.54 -0.25
CA THR A 411 -0.12 -3.64 0.71
C THR A 411 -0.13 -3.19 2.17
N GLY A 412 -0.41 -1.93 2.48
CA GLY A 412 -0.16 -1.31 3.80
C GLY A 412 -0.86 -1.94 5.00
N GLY A 413 -2.00 -2.62 4.81
CA GLY A 413 -2.86 -3.01 5.91
C GLY A 413 -2.37 -4.13 6.82
N ARG A 414 -1.44 -5.00 6.40
CA ARG A 414 -1.05 -6.19 7.19
C ARG A 414 0.21 -6.00 8.03
N TYR A 415 1.07 -5.08 7.68
CA TYR A 415 2.28 -4.78 8.45
C TYR A 415 2.20 -3.46 9.22
N MET A 416 1.20 -2.61 8.94
CA MET A 416 0.93 -1.38 9.66
C MET A 416 -0.55 -1.21 9.96
N VAL A 417 -0.91 -1.16 11.24
CA VAL A 417 -2.25 -0.76 11.71
C VAL A 417 -2.26 0.72 12.07
N THR A 418 -1.12 1.20 12.58
CA THR A 418 -0.78 2.61 12.76
C THR A 418 0.63 2.82 12.21
N TYR A 419 1.12 4.06 12.14
CA TYR A 419 2.47 4.34 11.66
C TYR A 419 3.50 4.03 12.76
N PRO A 420 4.34 2.98 12.64
CA PRO A 420 5.21 2.58 13.75
C PRO A 420 6.29 3.63 14.04
N ASN A 421 6.97 4.13 13.00
CA ASN A 421 7.98 5.19 13.08
C ASN A 421 8.22 5.80 11.70
N CYS A 422 8.86 6.98 11.66
CA CYS A 422 9.26 7.61 10.40
C CYS A 422 10.08 6.66 9.54
N GLY A 423 9.76 6.59 8.26
CA GLY A 423 10.48 5.78 7.28
C GLY A 423 10.03 4.33 7.15
N SER A 424 9.16 3.83 8.03
CA SER A 424 8.67 2.44 7.95
C SER A 424 7.86 2.15 6.68
N SER A 425 7.09 3.13 6.18
CA SER A 425 6.35 2.99 4.93
C SER A 425 7.26 2.87 3.71
N LEU A 426 8.32 3.70 3.64
CA LEU A 426 9.30 3.62 2.55
C LEU A 426 10.12 2.34 2.63
N LEU A 427 10.57 1.94 3.83
CA LEU A 427 11.22 0.64 4.04
C LEU A 427 10.37 -0.49 3.51
N SER A 428 9.11 -0.58 3.95
CA SER A 428 8.21 -1.67 3.54
C SER A 428 7.97 -1.66 2.04
N GLY A 429 7.81 -0.47 1.46
CA GLY A 429 7.64 -0.32 0.01
C GLY A 429 8.85 -0.80 -0.78
N PHE A 430 10.05 -0.41 -0.37
CA PHE A 430 11.29 -0.85 -1.01
C PHE A 430 11.54 -2.34 -0.81
N TYR A 431 11.34 -2.84 0.42
CA TYR A 431 11.52 -4.25 0.72
C TYR A 431 10.61 -5.14 -0.13
N LEU A 432 9.31 -4.87 -0.12
CA LEU A 432 8.34 -5.65 -0.90
C LEU A 432 8.54 -5.46 -2.41
N GLY A 433 8.86 -4.24 -2.86
CA GLY A 433 9.17 -3.98 -4.26
C GLY A 433 10.39 -4.76 -4.74
N LYS A 434 11.51 -4.65 -4.03
CA LYS A 434 12.73 -5.38 -4.35
C LYS A 434 12.49 -6.89 -4.33
N THR A 435 11.81 -7.40 -3.30
CA THR A 435 11.46 -8.81 -3.21
C THR A 435 10.58 -9.26 -4.38
N ALA A 436 9.54 -8.48 -4.75
CA ALA A 436 8.69 -8.78 -5.89
C ALA A 436 9.49 -8.86 -7.20
N GLY A 437 10.37 -7.88 -7.44
CA GLY A 437 11.23 -7.85 -8.62
C GLY A 437 12.17 -9.05 -8.71
N GLU A 438 12.81 -9.43 -7.60
CA GLU A 438 13.68 -10.60 -7.53
C GLU A 438 12.93 -11.90 -7.77
N GLN A 439 11.77 -12.09 -7.13
CA GLN A 439 10.96 -13.29 -7.25
C GLN A 439 10.41 -13.45 -8.67
N ILE A 440 9.83 -12.39 -9.25
CA ILE A 440 9.20 -12.45 -10.56
C ILE A 440 10.23 -12.63 -11.68
N ALA A 441 11.42 -12.03 -11.56
CA ALA A 441 12.50 -12.20 -12.55
C ALA A 441 13.00 -13.65 -12.60
N ALA A 442 12.94 -14.36 -11.47
CA ALA A 442 13.37 -15.76 -11.37
C ALA A 442 12.35 -16.76 -11.94
N LEU A 443 11.12 -16.34 -12.24
CA LEU A 443 10.12 -17.22 -12.85
C LEU A 443 10.48 -17.56 -14.29
N ASP A 444 10.10 -18.75 -14.73
CA ASP A 444 10.09 -19.13 -16.15
C ASP A 444 8.93 -18.38 -16.85
N SER A 445 9.11 -18.12 -18.14
CA SER A 445 8.03 -17.58 -18.97
C SER A 445 6.86 -18.59 -19.00
N TRP A 446 5.62 -18.10 -18.91
CA TRP A 446 4.45 -18.98 -19.04
C TRP A 446 4.23 -19.50 -20.47
N GLU A 447 5.03 -19.01 -21.44
CA GLU A 447 5.03 -19.49 -22.83
C GLU A 447 5.96 -20.69 -23.06
N GLU A 448 6.81 -21.02 -22.08
CA GLU A 448 7.70 -22.19 -22.13
C GLU A 448 7.04 -23.43 -21.48
#